data_06056b719622199221e00184f0a37002
#
_entry.id   06056b719622199221e00184f0a37002
#
_cell.length_a   1.000
_cell.length_b   1.000
_cell.length_c   1.000
_cell.angle_alpha   90.00
_cell.angle_beta   90.00
_cell.angle_gamma   90.00
#
_symmetry.space_group_name_H-M   'P 1'
#
loop_
_entity.id
_entity.type
_entity.pdbx_description
1 polymer ?
#
loop_
_entity_poly.entity_id
_entity_poly.type
_entity_poly.pdbx_seq_one_letter_code
_entity_poly.pdbx_strand_id
1 'polypeptide(L)'
;MTRTALVTGASSGLGAEFARQLAARGADVVLVARDRTALAAVAERIHADFGTHVDVLVADLLDDDERAAVEARLAAGVDVLVNNAGFGLDLAFEKTDVADEVRHLRLHVEAALRLTHAALPTMLERGGGRIVNVASVAGFVPRGTYGAVKGWLISFSRWANVVYSPRGVSVTAVCPGFVHTNFHE
;
A
#
# COMPACT_ATOMS: atom_id res chain seq x y z
N MET A 1 7.69 -17.10 -15.44
CA MET A 1 8.26 -16.37 -14.28
C MET A 1 7.14 -16.14 -13.29
N THR A 2 7.38 -16.42 -12.02
CA THR A 2 6.43 -16.15 -10.94
C THR A 2 6.27 -14.63 -10.78
N ARG A 3 5.05 -14.15 -10.56
CA ARG A 3 4.81 -12.73 -10.32
C ARG A 3 5.19 -12.39 -8.88
N THR A 4 5.75 -11.21 -8.66
CA THR A 4 6.06 -10.70 -7.32
C THR A 4 5.13 -9.55 -6.97
N ALA A 5 4.51 -9.60 -5.79
CA ALA A 5 3.67 -8.54 -5.26
C ALA A 5 4.24 -7.98 -3.96
N LEU A 6 4.26 -6.66 -3.79
CA LEU A 6 4.61 -6.01 -2.53
C LEU A 6 3.37 -5.34 -1.94
N VAL A 7 3.10 -5.62 -0.66
CA VAL A 7 1.92 -5.10 0.05
C VAL A 7 2.36 -4.36 1.31
N THR A 8 2.00 -3.10 1.44
CA THR A 8 2.24 -2.30 2.65
C THR A 8 1.08 -2.39 3.64
N GLY A 9 1.36 -2.30 4.95
CA GLY A 9 0.36 -2.52 5.99
C GLY A 9 -0.15 -3.97 5.99
N ALA A 10 0.73 -4.92 5.68
CA ALA A 10 0.38 -6.32 5.44
C ALA A 10 0.23 -7.18 6.71
N SER A 11 0.41 -6.60 7.89
CA SER A 11 0.33 -7.32 9.18
C SER A 11 -1.09 -7.68 9.60
N SER A 12 -2.11 -7.03 9.06
CA SER A 12 -3.52 -7.27 9.43
C SER A 12 -4.50 -6.74 8.37
N GLY A 13 -5.79 -6.98 8.59
CA GLY A 13 -6.90 -6.37 7.86
C GLY A 13 -6.81 -6.53 6.33
N LEU A 14 -7.09 -5.46 5.61
CA LEU A 14 -7.10 -5.45 4.15
C LEU A 14 -5.73 -5.79 3.55
N GLY A 15 -4.63 -5.32 4.15
CA GLY A 15 -3.28 -5.60 3.66
C GLY A 15 -2.95 -7.09 3.69
N ALA A 16 -3.23 -7.76 4.82
CA ALA A 16 -3.05 -9.20 4.94
C ALA A 16 -3.95 -9.97 3.95
N GLU A 17 -5.18 -9.52 3.74
CA GLU A 17 -6.11 -10.16 2.80
C GLU A 17 -5.66 -9.94 1.34
N PHE A 18 -5.17 -8.76 0.96
CA PHE A 18 -4.55 -8.55 -0.34
C PHE A 18 -3.38 -9.49 -0.58
N ALA A 19 -2.49 -9.62 0.40
CA ALA A 19 -1.33 -10.51 0.32
C ALA A 19 -1.77 -11.98 0.13
N ARG A 20 -2.73 -12.43 0.94
CA ARG A 20 -3.30 -13.78 0.85
C ARG A 20 -3.92 -14.05 -0.53
N GLN A 21 -4.71 -13.11 -1.07
CA GLN A 21 -5.34 -13.28 -2.38
C GLN A 21 -4.35 -13.25 -3.55
N LEU A 22 -3.29 -12.47 -3.44
CA LEU A 22 -2.23 -12.45 -4.45
C LEU A 22 -1.44 -13.76 -4.45
N ALA A 23 -1.10 -14.27 -3.25
CA ALA A 23 -0.47 -15.58 -3.09
C ALA A 23 -1.36 -16.72 -3.61
N ALA A 24 -2.66 -16.72 -3.32
CA ALA A 24 -3.62 -17.68 -3.86
C ALA A 24 -3.70 -17.70 -5.39
N ARG A 25 -3.25 -16.62 -6.04
CA ARG A 25 -3.13 -16.53 -7.51
C ARG A 25 -1.73 -16.85 -8.02
N GLY A 26 -0.87 -17.41 -7.15
CA GLY A 26 0.47 -17.87 -7.49
C GLY A 26 1.53 -16.77 -7.53
N ALA A 27 1.30 -15.62 -6.89
CA ALA A 27 2.33 -14.61 -6.74
C ALA A 27 3.20 -14.88 -5.51
N ASP A 28 4.50 -14.66 -5.62
CA ASP A 28 5.36 -14.46 -4.47
C ASP A 28 5.04 -13.11 -3.84
N VAL A 29 5.07 -13.01 -2.51
CA VAL A 29 4.65 -11.78 -1.82
C VAL A 29 5.73 -11.22 -0.92
N VAL A 30 5.87 -9.90 -0.93
CA VAL A 30 6.70 -9.13 0.02
C VAL A 30 5.75 -8.39 0.95
N LEU A 31 5.78 -8.75 2.22
CA LEU A 31 4.94 -8.17 3.26
C LEU A 31 5.70 -7.05 3.97
N VAL A 32 5.13 -5.84 3.97
CA VAL A 32 5.74 -4.66 4.61
C VAL A 32 4.83 -4.14 5.72
N ALA A 33 5.33 -4.08 6.95
CA ALA A 33 4.72 -3.40 8.09
C ALA A 33 5.76 -3.25 9.23
N ARG A 34 5.37 -2.61 10.33
CA ARG A 34 6.23 -2.37 11.50
C ARG A 34 6.32 -3.58 12.44
N ASP A 35 5.26 -4.32 12.58
CA ASP A 35 5.17 -5.46 13.50
C ASP A 35 5.72 -6.73 12.86
N ARG A 36 6.95 -7.09 13.24
CA ARG A 36 7.63 -8.29 12.79
C ARG A 36 6.87 -9.57 13.12
N THR A 37 6.31 -9.65 14.32
CA THR A 37 5.62 -10.86 14.80
C THR A 37 4.33 -11.10 14.01
N ALA A 38 3.54 -10.04 13.82
CA ALA A 38 2.33 -10.13 13.04
C ALA A 38 2.61 -10.43 11.56
N LEU A 39 3.68 -9.83 10.97
CA LEU A 39 4.11 -10.16 9.60
C LEU A 39 4.53 -11.62 9.46
N ALA A 40 5.31 -12.15 10.42
CA ALA A 40 5.74 -13.55 10.41
C ALA A 40 4.54 -14.50 10.44
N ALA A 41 3.55 -14.23 11.30
CA ALA A 41 2.35 -15.04 11.38
C ALA A 41 1.50 -15.01 10.08
N VAL A 42 1.47 -13.87 9.38
CA VAL A 42 0.81 -13.78 8.07
C VAL A 42 1.61 -14.56 7.02
N ALA A 43 2.93 -14.44 7.02
CA ALA A 43 3.82 -15.14 6.09
C ALA A 43 3.71 -16.66 6.23
N GLU A 44 3.75 -17.18 7.46
CA GLU A 44 3.61 -18.60 7.74
C GLU A 44 2.27 -19.16 7.21
N ARG A 45 1.18 -18.44 7.47
CA ARG A 45 -0.15 -18.85 6.97
C ARG A 45 -0.21 -18.87 5.45
N ILE A 46 0.29 -17.82 4.79
CA ILE A 46 0.30 -17.75 3.33
C ILE A 46 1.14 -18.87 2.74
N HIS A 47 2.32 -19.13 3.31
CA HIS A 47 3.18 -20.22 2.85
C HIS A 47 2.52 -21.60 3.05
N ALA A 48 1.91 -21.83 4.21
CA ALA A 48 1.22 -23.08 4.51
C ALA A 48 0.01 -23.33 3.57
N ASP A 49 -0.76 -22.29 3.27
CA ASP A 49 -1.98 -22.40 2.45
C ASP A 49 -1.69 -22.54 0.95
N PHE A 50 -0.62 -21.89 0.44
CA PHE A 50 -0.41 -21.74 -1.00
C PHE A 50 0.97 -22.20 -1.49
N GLY A 51 1.93 -22.46 -0.60
CA GLY A 51 3.29 -22.87 -0.97
C GLY A 51 4.11 -21.80 -1.70
N THR A 52 3.62 -20.55 -1.77
CA THR A 52 4.32 -19.44 -2.42
C THR A 52 5.47 -18.93 -1.54
N HIS A 53 6.46 -18.30 -2.17
CA HIS A 53 7.51 -17.62 -1.44
C HIS A 53 6.99 -16.33 -0.80
N VAL A 54 7.37 -16.10 0.46
CA VAL A 54 6.95 -14.92 1.23
C VAL A 54 8.16 -14.27 1.88
N ASP A 55 8.46 -13.04 1.45
CA ASP A 55 9.46 -12.18 2.08
C ASP A 55 8.81 -11.28 3.13
N VAL A 56 9.47 -11.09 4.26
CA VAL A 56 9.06 -10.14 5.31
C VAL A 56 10.05 -8.99 5.37
N LEU A 57 9.59 -7.79 5.08
CA LEU A 57 10.36 -6.55 5.17
C LEU A 57 9.76 -5.66 6.27
N VAL A 58 10.37 -5.68 7.45
CA VAL A 58 9.92 -4.84 8.57
C VAL A 58 10.36 -3.41 8.33
N ALA A 59 9.40 -2.50 8.22
CA ALA A 59 9.67 -1.09 7.97
C ALA A 59 8.53 -0.18 8.48
N ASP A 60 8.91 0.93 9.13
CA ASP A 60 8.03 2.09 9.32
C ASP A 60 8.19 3.04 8.12
N LEU A 61 7.14 3.19 7.35
CA LEU A 61 7.14 4.08 6.18
C LEU A 61 7.24 5.58 6.53
N LEU A 62 7.16 5.92 7.81
CA LEU A 62 7.42 7.27 8.31
C LEU A 62 8.88 7.52 8.64
N ASP A 63 9.68 6.46 8.81
CA ASP A 63 11.12 6.53 8.91
C ASP A 63 11.73 6.58 7.51
N ASP A 64 12.63 7.56 7.28
CA ASP A 64 13.14 7.83 5.94
C ASP A 64 14.10 6.72 5.45
N ASP A 65 14.90 6.13 6.34
CA ASP A 65 15.85 5.06 6.00
C ASP A 65 15.12 3.73 5.78
N GLU A 66 14.16 3.40 6.65
CA GLU A 66 13.36 2.18 6.51
C GLU A 66 12.47 2.25 5.24
N ARG A 67 11.88 3.41 4.95
CA ARG A 67 11.14 3.62 3.70
C ARG A 67 12.05 3.50 2.47
N ALA A 68 13.28 4.03 2.52
CA ALA A 68 14.25 3.89 1.45
C ALA A 68 14.59 2.42 1.15
N ALA A 69 14.65 1.56 2.16
CA ALA A 69 14.81 0.12 1.96
C ALA A 69 13.63 -0.50 1.19
N VAL A 70 12.39 -0.07 1.46
CA VAL A 70 11.21 -0.50 0.69
C VAL A 70 11.26 0.02 -0.73
N GLU A 71 11.66 1.29 -0.95
CA GLU A 71 11.86 1.88 -2.28
C GLU A 71 12.90 1.08 -3.08
N ALA A 72 14.02 0.72 -2.47
CA ALA A 72 15.07 -0.09 -3.10
C ALA A 72 14.55 -1.49 -3.49
N ARG A 73 13.73 -2.12 -2.62
CA ARG A 73 13.08 -3.40 -2.94
C ARG A 73 12.12 -3.29 -4.13
N LEU A 74 11.40 -2.18 -4.25
CA LEU A 74 10.51 -1.90 -5.39
C LEU A 74 11.31 -1.66 -6.68
N ALA A 75 12.39 -0.90 -6.60
CA ALA A 75 13.28 -0.62 -7.73
C ALA A 75 13.97 -1.89 -8.28
N ALA A 76 14.18 -2.90 -7.45
CA ALA A 76 14.64 -4.22 -7.88
C ALA A 76 13.61 -4.99 -8.73
N GLY A 77 12.36 -4.52 -8.73
CA GLY A 77 11.26 -4.98 -9.58
C GLY A 77 10.21 -5.80 -8.83
N VAL A 78 8.97 -5.37 -9.03
CA VAL A 78 7.75 -6.10 -8.65
C VAL A 78 6.72 -5.99 -9.78
N ASP A 79 5.79 -6.93 -9.83
CA ASP A 79 4.69 -6.92 -10.82
C ASP A 79 3.44 -6.22 -10.26
N VAL A 80 3.28 -6.24 -8.92
CA VAL A 80 2.16 -5.62 -8.23
C VAL A 80 2.66 -4.85 -7.02
N LEU A 81 2.24 -3.60 -6.88
CA LEU A 81 2.38 -2.80 -5.65
C LEU A 81 1.01 -2.52 -5.05
N VAL A 82 0.82 -2.82 -3.77
CA VAL A 82 -0.38 -2.44 -3.02
C VAL A 82 0.00 -1.44 -1.93
N ASN A 83 -0.29 -0.17 -2.16
CA ASN A 83 -0.20 0.91 -1.18
C ASN A 83 -1.44 0.85 -0.28
N ASN A 84 -1.33 0.12 0.85
CA ASN A 84 -2.43 -0.07 1.79
C ASN A 84 -2.14 0.50 3.17
N ALA A 85 -0.88 0.67 3.57
CA ALA A 85 -0.53 1.22 4.88
C ALA A 85 -1.25 2.54 5.15
N GLY A 86 -1.79 2.68 6.36
CA GLY A 86 -2.52 3.87 6.77
C GLY A 86 -3.10 3.75 8.17
N PHE A 87 -3.52 4.87 8.74
CA PHE A 87 -4.25 4.95 10.00
C PHE A 87 -5.29 6.08 9.92
N GLY A 88 -6.28 6.03 10.81
CA GLY A 88 -7.27 7.09 10.96
C GLY A 88 -6.82 8.18 11.94
N LEU A 89 -7.37 9.38 11.80
CA LEU A 89 -7.28 10.45 12.79
C LEU A 89 -8.68 10.87 13.23
N ASP A 90 -8.77 11.52 14.38
CA ASP A 90 -9.98 12.19 14.85
C ASP A 90 -10.42 13.25 13.81
N LEU A 91 -11.72 13.42 13.67
CA LEU A 91 -12.29 14.37 12.71
C LEU A 91 -12.25 15.83 13.22
N ALA A 92 -12.00 16.04 14.51
CA ALA A 92 -11.92 17.36 15.12
C ALA A 92 -10.51 17.95 14.92
N PHE A 93 -10.27 18.49 13.73
CA PHE A 93 -8.97 19.01 13.29
C PHE A 93 -8.34 20.00 14.28
N GLU A 94 -9.15 20.86 14.90
CA GLU A 94 -8.69 21.82 15.90
C GLU A 94 -8.23 21.20 17.23
N LYS A 95 -8.47 19.88 17.40
CA LYS A 95 -8.10 19.11 18.60
C LYS A 95 -6.95 18.14 18.35
N THR A 96 -6.59 17.90 17.07
CA THR A 96 -5.46 17.05 16.72
C THR A 96 -4.14 17.81 16.86
N ASP A 97 -3.07 17.11 17.25
CA ASP A 97 -1.73 17.69 17.18
C ASP A 97 -1.32 17.81 15.69
N VAL A 98 -0.74 18.95 15.32
CA VAL A 98 -0.26 19.17 13.97
C VAL A 98 0.79 18.14 13.54
N ALA A 99 1.58 17.61 14.48
CA ALA A 99 2.54 16.55 14.20
C ALA A 99 1.85 15.26 13.75
N ASP A 100 0.70 14.92 14.33
CA ASP A 100 -0.08 13.75 13.94
C ASP A 100 -0.73 13.95 12.56
N GLU A 101 -1.20 15.16 12.26
CA GLU A 101 -1.71 15.50 10.92
C GLU A 101 -0.61 15.39 9.86
N VAL A 102 0.60 15.86 10.16
CA VAL A 102 1.77 15.74 9.26
C VAL A 102 2.15 14.27 9.08
N ARG A 103 2.20 13.48 10.15
CA ARG A 103 2.46 12.03 10.07
C ARG A 103 1.42 11.31 9.21
N HIS A 104 0.16 11.66 9.39
CA HIS A 104 -0.94 11.14 8.59
C HIS A 104 -0.78 11.46 7.10
N LEU A 105 -0.47 12.73 6.78
CA LEU A 105 -0.19 13.15 5.39
C LEU A 105 1.03 12.42 4.81
N ARG A 106 2.11 12.29 5.58
CA ARG A 106 3.33 11.59 5.15
C ARG A 106 3.03 10.12 4.82
N LEU A 107 2.28 9.41 5.66
CA LEU A 107 1.98 8.00 5.41
C LEU A 107 1.04 7.80 4.22
N HIS A 108 -0.06 8.58 4.17
CA HIS A 108 -1.09 8.37 3.15
C HIS A 108 -0.75 8.96 1.78
N VAL A 109 0.05 10.02 1.72
CA VAL A 109 0.37 10.75 0.48
C VAL A 109 1.82 10.54 0.10
N GLU A 110 2.77 10.98 0.95
CA GLU A 110 4.20 10.94 0.62
C GLU A 110 4.68 9.51 0.39
N ALA A 111 4.39 8.58 1.31
CA ALA A 111 4.82 7.19 1.16
C ALA A 111 4.23 6.56 -0.11
N ALA A 112 2.93 6.69 -0.35
CA ALA A 112 2.30 6.14 -1.56
C ALA A 112 2.87 6.73 -2.85
N LEU A 113 3.17 8.05 -2.87
CA LEU A 113 3.83 8.72 -4.00
C LEU A 113 5.22 8.14 -4.25
N ARG A 114 6.05 8.07 -3.22
CA ARG A 114 7.44 7.60 -3.31
C ARG A 114 7.54 6.14 -3.71
N LEU A 115 6.73 5.27 -3.10
CA LEU A 115 6.70 3.84 -3.44
C LEU A 115 6.21 3.61 -4.88
N THR A 116 5.19 4.36 -5.32
CA THR A 116 4.75 4.33 -6.71
C THR A 116 5.87 4.76 -7.65
N HIS A 117 6.57 5.86 -7.32
CA HIS A 117 7.69 6.38 -8.11
C HIS A 117 8.83 5.36 -8.20
N ALA A 118 9.13 4.64 -7.13
CA ALA A 118 10.19 3.62 -7.10
C ALA A 118 9.84 2.36 -7.92
N ALA A 119 8.56 1.95 -7.93
CA ALA A 119 8.13 0.76 -8.69
C ALA A 119 7.96 1.02 -10.19
N LEU A 120 7.59 2.24 -10.57
CA LEU A 120 7.14 2.57 -11.91
C LEU A 120 8.19 2.35 -13.01
N PRO A 121 9.47 2.71 -12.88
CA PRO A 121 10.46 2.56 -13.93
C PRO A 121 10.59 1.10 -14.43
N THR A 122 10.77 0.16 -13.52
CA THR A 122 10.92 -1.27 -13.86
C THR A 122 9.63 -1.87 -14.45
N MET A 123 8.46 -1.43 -13.98
CA MET A 123 7.18 -1.82 -14.57
C MET A 123 7.05 -1.33 -16.01
N LEU A 124 7.46 -0.08 -16.28
CA LEU A 124 7.42 0.50 -17.63
C LEU A 124 8.43 -0.15 -18.57
N GLU A 125 9.64 -0.45 -18.10
CA GLU A 125 10.67 -1.16 -18.87
C GLU A 125 10.21 -2.56 -19.29
N ARG A 126 9.47 -3.25 -18.41
CA ARG A 126 8.90 -4.59 -18.70
C ARG A 126 7.62 -4.52 -19.54
N GLY A 127 7.06 -3.34 -19.76
CA GLY A 127 5.78 -3.15 -20.44
C GLY A 127 4.59 -3.70 -19.66
N GLY A 128 4.70 -3.83 -18.32
CA GLY A 128 3.62 -4.38 -17.51
C GLY A 128 3.80 -4.18 -16.01
N GLY A 129 2.71 -3.85 -15.32
CA GLY A 129 2.68 -3.69 -13.88
C GLY A 129 1.30 -3.28 -13.36
N ARG A 130 1.08 -3.46 -12.08
CA ARG A 130 -0.18 -3.06 -11.41
C ARG A 130 0.12 -2.35 -10.11
N ILE A 131 -0.45 -1.17 -9.94
CA ILE A 131 -0.38 -0.40 -8.71
C ILE A 131 -1.81 -0.25 -8.17
N VAL A 132 -2.02 -0.70 -6.94
CA VAL A 132 -3.29 -0.59 -6.23
C VAL A 132 -3.10 0.36 -5.05
N ASN A 133 -3.83 1.45 -5.05
CA ASN A 133 -3.86 2.41 -3.96
C ASN A 133 -5.15 2.21 -3.15
N VAL A 134 -5.03 1.85 -1.87
CA VAL A 134 -6.18 1.68 -0.99
C VAL A 134 -6.61 3.05 -0.48
N ALA A 135 -7.55 3.64 -1.20
CA ALA A 135 -8.20 4.89 -0.86
C ALA A 135 -9.35 4.67 0.15
N SER A 136 -10.48 5.33 0.00
CA SER A 136 -11.69 5.15 0.79
C SER A 136 -12.86 5.86 0.13
N VAL A 137 -14.09 5.44 0.40
CA VAL A 137 -15.30 6.23 0.11
C VAL A 137 -15.26 7.62 0.77
N ALA A 138 -14.53 7.77 1.86
CA ALA A 138 -14.29 9.06 2.50
C ALA A 138 -13.62 10.09 1.58
N GLY A 139 -12.89 9.66 0.55
CA GLY A 139 -12.28 10.55 -0.43
C GLY A 139 -13.26 11.25 -1.37
N PHE A 140 -14.53 10.88 -1.33
CA PHE A 140 -15.60 11.51 -2.13
C PHE A 140 -16.46 12.49 -1.33
N VAL A 141 -16.23 12.60 -0.02
CA VAL A 141 -17.03 13.44 0.88
C VAL A 141 -16.12 14.30 1.78
N PRO A 142 -16.60 15.45 2.27
CA PRO A 142 -15.83 16.26 3.21
C PRO A 142 -15.76 15.56 4.57
N ARG A 143 -14.69 14.82 4.80
CA ARG A 143 -14.45 14.03 6.03
C ARG A 143 -13.06 14.33 6.60
N GLY A 144 -12.83 15.58 7.00
CA GLY A 144 -11.58 16.03 7.59
C GLY A 144 -10.36 15.78 6.68
N THR A 145 -9.19 15.76 7.28
CA THR A 145 -7.91 15.51 6.60
C THR A 145 -7.83 14.08 6.05
N TYR A 146 -8.48 13.11 6.70
CA TYR A 146 -8.57 11.75 6.17
C TYR A 146 -9.28 11.71 4.81
N GLY A 147 -10.41 12.39 4.66
CA GLY A 147 -11.08 12.53 3.36
C GLY A 147 -10.19 13.20 2.32
N ALA A 148 -9.44 14.24 2.72
CA ALA A 148 -8.54 14.96 1.83
C ALA A 148 -7.40 14.08 1.30
N VAL A 149 -6.70 13.32 2.15
CA VAL A 149 -5.61 12.43 1.69
C VAL A 149 -6.13 11.27 0.85
N LYS A 150 -7.32 10.74 1.16
CA LYS A 150 -7.95 9.68 0.34
C LYS A 150 -8.46 10.24 -1.00
N GLY A 151 -8.95 11.46 -1.04
CA GLY A 151 -9.29 12.19 -2.26
C GLY A 151 -8.06 12.44 -3.16
N TRP A 152 -6.93 12.82 -2.55
CA TRP A 152 -5.66 12.93 -3.26
C TRP A 152 -5.29 11.60 -3.93
N LEU A 153 -5.37 10.51 -3.19
CA LEU A 153 -4.99 9.17 -3.68
C LEU A 153 -5.88 8.73 -4.87
N ILE A 154 -7.17 9.06 -4.83
CA ILE A 154 -8.11 8.81 -5.94
C ILE A 154 -7.71 9.62 -7.18
N SER A 155 -7.46 10.92 -7.00
CA SER A 155 -7.08 11.82 -8.10
C SER A 155 -5.75 11.41 -8.73
N PHE A 156 -4.75 11.13 -7.89
CA PHE A 156 -3.44 10.64 -8.32
C PHE A 156 -3.55 9.34 -9.11
N SER A 157 -4.33 8.37 -8.62
CA SER A 157 -4.51 7.09 -9.29
C SER A 157 -5.17 7.24 -10.67
N ARG A 158 -6.19 8.10 -10.78
CA ARG A 158 -6.86 8.39 -12.05
C ARG A 158 -5.89 9.00 -13.07
N TRP A 159 -5.15 10.02 -12.66
CA TRP A 159 -4.15 10.65 -13.51
C TRP A 159 -3.09 9.63 -13.94
N ALA A 160 -2.50 8.92 -13.02
CA ALA A 160 -1.44 7.94 -13.30
C ALA A 160 -1.94 6.82 -14.22
N ASN A 161 -3.17 6.34 -14.03
CA ASN A 161 -3.74 5.32 -14.92
C ASN A 161 -3.91 5.82 -16.36
N VAL A 162 -4.37 7.06 -16.55
CA VAL A 162 -4.49 7.64 -17.90
C VAL A 162 -3.14 7.73 -18.61
N VAL A 163 -2.09 8.12 -17.86
CA VAL A 163 -0.75 8.31 -18.42
C VAL A 163 -0.04 6.98 -18.69
N TYR A 164 -0.16 6.00 -17.78
CA TYR A 164 0.67 4.80 -17.81
C TYR A 164 -0.02 3.54 -18.35
N SER A 165 -1.37 3.49 -18.39
CA SER A 165 -2.05 2.32 -18.92
C SER A 165 -1.76 2.04 -20.41
N PRO A 166 -1.57 3.05 -21.30
CA PRO A 166 -1.13 2.80 -22.68
C PRO A 166 0.28 2.19 -22.77
N ARG A 167 1.05 2.27 -21.67
CA ARG A 167 2.42 1.72 -21.55
C ARG A 167 2.45 0.43 -20.73
N GLY A 168 1.28 -0.21 -20.51
CA GLY A 168 1.16 -1.51 -19.83
C GLY A 168 1.06 -1.45 -18.31
N VAL A 169 1.10 -0.28 -17.67
CA VAL A 169 1.01 -0.16 -16.21
C VAL A 169 -0.35 0.40 -15.80
N SER A 170 -1.14 -0.41 -15.08
CA SER A 170 -2.42 0.04 -14.53
C SER A 170 -2.27 0.59 -13.12
N VAL A 171 -2.98 1.69 -12.81
CA VAL A 171 -3.03 2.28 -11.46
C VAL A 171 -4.49 2.39 -11.04
N THR A 172 -4.85 1.70 -9.95
CA THR A 172 -6.24 1.59 -9.50
C THR A 172 -6.38 2.12 -8.07
N ALA A 173 -7.35 3.00 -7.83
CA ALA A 173 -7.81 3.33 -6.49
C ALA A 173 -8.93 2.37 -6.08
N VAL A 174 -8.72 1.62 -5.01
CA VAL A 174 -9.78 0.84 -4.35
C VAL A 174 -10.34 1.70 -3.22
N CYS A 175 -11.67 1.88 -3.20
CA CYS A 175 -12.34 2.77 -2.27
C CYS A 175 -13.28 1.98 -1.34
N PRO A 176 -12.74 1.31 -0.30
CA PRO A 176 -13.55 0.59 0.65
C PRO A 176 -14.49 1.53 1.43
N GLY A 177 -15.66 1.02 1.83
CA GLY A 177 -16.47 1.57 2.90
C GLY A 177 -15.96 1.12 4.27
N PHE A 178 -16.89 0.98 5.24
CA PHE A 178 -16.55 0.39 6.53
C PHE A 178 -16.26 -1.11 6.36
N VAL A 179 -15.06 -1.51 6.80
CA VAL A 179 -14.62 -2.91 6.81
C VAL A 179 -14.26 -3.25 8.25
N HIS A 180 -14.72 -4.38 8.75
CA HIS A 180 -14.35 -4.87 10.08
C HIS A 180 -12.87 -5.28 10.08
N THR A 181 -12.02 -4.40 10.58
CA THR A 181 -10.57 -4.57 10.72
C THR A 181 -10.10 -3.78 11.94
N ASN A 182 -8.89 -4.03 12.40
CA ASN A 182 -8.26 -3.29 13.51
C ASN A 182 -7.86 -1.84 13.12
N PHE A 183 -8.31 -1.33 11.99
CA PHE A 183 -8.01 0.03 11.52
C PHE A 183 -8.62 1.12 12.42
N HIS A 184 -9.66 0.77 13.17
CA HIS A 184 -10.41 1.68 14.06
C HIS A 184 -10.11 1.44 15.55
N GLU A 185 -9.16 0.57 15.89
CA GLU A 185 -8.63 0.33 17.23
C GLU A 185 -7.33 1.14 17.45
#